data_37535ac0eccdc8130a0d4a6f10c295fb
#
_entry.id   37535ac0eccdc8130a0d4a6f10c295fb
#
_cell.length_a   1.000
_cell.length_b   1.000
_cell.length_c   1.000
_cell.angle_alpha   90.00
_cell.angle_beta   90.00
_cell.angle_gamma   90.00
#
_symmetry.space_group_name_H-M   'P 1'
#
loop_
_entity.id
_entity.type
_entity.pdbx_description
1 polymer ?
#
loop_
_entity_poly.entity_id
_entity_poly.type
_entity_poly.pdbx_seq_one_letter_code
_entity_poly.pdbx_strand_id
1 'polypeptide(L)'
;MQMTRSYEQIIAGLVCTVFVSLAGELILRAETDEAVSPIKTVIEQKFPGMKVSRVSQTEIPGWLVVESDSDRVENYMYVHESGRYVLSGALFDIQMGRNVTQEYLKDRQQALLAGMDASKTILLSPMQPKLERPVLVFDDPDCRFCQQFHPEVEKLVEAGVPVAVVLYPLVRTHPDAFRKSVAIWCAPDQTEALGRALRSKPVMGEAGACSHPIEDNIKLGKRLGVTSTPMVFLPNGQSFAGYRPASEVLALLQIEAEAK
;
A
#
# COMPACT_ATOMS: atom_id res chain seq x y z
N MET A 1 52.18 -38.23 23.76
CA MET A 1 52.17 -36.80 24.11
C MET A 1 52.28 -35.99 22.83
N GLN A 2 51.22 -35.99 22.03
CA GLN A 2 51.08 -35.22 20.74
C GLN A 2 49.65 -35.30 20.25
N MET A 3 48.73 -34.58 20.89
CA MET A 3 47.34 -34.44 20.41
C MET A 3 46.60 -33.23 21.05
N THR A 4 47.24 -32.07 21.13
CA THR A 4 46.60 -30.86 21.68
C THR A 4 46.90 -29.57 20.90
N ARG A 5 47.43 -29.67 19.66
CA ARG A 5 47.73 -28.43 18.85
C ARG A 5 46.81 -28.15 17.68
N SER A 6 45.75 -28.92 17.49
CA SER A 6 44.89 -28.80 16.29
C SER A 6 43.57 -28.06 16.51
N TYR A 7 43.18 -27.72 17.74
CA TYR A 7 41.88 -27.11 18.06
C TYR A 7 41.89 -25.58 18.13
N GLU A 8 43.04 -24.97 18.45
CA GLU A 8 43.12 -23.50 18.58
C GLU A 8 43.20 -22.75 17.24
N GLN A 9 43.63 -23.42 16.17
CA GLN A 9 43.69 -22.77 14.83
C GLN A 9 42.37 -22.75 14.08
N ILE A 10 41.37 -23.57 14.44
CA ILE A 10 40.05 -23.63 13.79
C ILE A 10 39.12 -22.53 14.34
N ILE A 11 39.29 -22.16 15.61
CA ILE A 11 38.45 -21.13 16.24
C ILE A 11 38.85 -19.71 15.81
N ALA A 12 40.13 -19.46 15.52
CA ALA A 12 40.58 -18.14 15.06
C ALA A 12 40.16 -17.80 13.62
N GLY A 13 39.92 -18.81 12.78
CA GLY A 13 39.45 -18.60 11.40
C GLY A 13 37.96 -18.32 11.26
N LEU A 14 37.11 -18.83 12.18
CA LEU A 14 35.66 -18.63 12.13
C LEU A 14 35.19 -17.28 12.71
N VAL A 15 35.97 -16.71 13.64
CA VAL A 15 35.61 -15.41 14.25
C VAL A 15 35.92 -14.23 13.30
N CYS A 16 36.92 -14.38 12.42
CA CYS A 16 37.31 -13.30 11.51
C CYS A 16 36.36 -13.14 10.30
N THR A 17 35.71 -14.23 9.84
CA THR A 17 34.79 -14.19 8.69
C THR A 17 33.40 -13.65 9.03
N VAL A 18 32.96 -13.78 10.29
CA VAL A 18 31.65 -13.26 10.72
C VAL A 18 31.71 -11.75 10.99
N PHE A 19 32.87 -11.21 11.45
CA PHE A 19 33.01 -9.77 11.69
C PHE A 19 33.14 -8.92 10.41
N VAL A 20 33.69 -9.48 9.32
CA VAL A 20 33.78 -8.76 8.02
C VAL A 20 32.41 -8.63 7.36
N SER A 21 31.51 -9.61 7.53
CA SER A 21 30.16 -9.56 6.97
C SER A 21 29.26 -8.52 7.66
N LEU A 22 29.34 -8.41 9.00
CA LEU A 22 28.55 -7.43 9.77
C LEU A 22 29.05 -5.98 9.60
N ALA A 23 30.35 -5.79 9.39
CA ALA A 23 30.90 -4.45 9.13
C ALA A 23 30.57 -3.95 7.71
N GLY A 24 30.47 -4.86 6.73
CA GLY A 24 30.07 -4.52 5.36
C GLY A 24 28.60 -4.07 5.24
N GLU A 25 27.67 -4.72 5.95
CA GLU A 25 26.26 -4.32 5.97
C GLU A 25 26.02 -3.02 6.76
N LEU A 26 26.80 -2.74 7.80
CA LEU A 26 26.70 -1.47 8.53
C LEU A 26 27.26 -0.29 7.73
N ILE A 27 28.32 -0.49 6.94
CA ILE A 27 28.92 0.57 6.11
C ILE A 27 27.99 0.92 4.93
N LEU A 28 27.35 -0.06 4.29
CA LEU A 28 26.36 0.18 3.22
C LEU A 28 25.10 0.91 3.71
N ARG A 29 24.70 0.69 4.96
CA ARG A 29 23.53 1.36 5.56
C ARG A 29 23.82 2.80 5.99
N ALA A 30 25.05 3.14 6.34
CA ALA A 30 25.47 4.48 6.72
C ALA A 30 25.64 5.43 5.51
N GLU A 31 26.11 4.93 4.36
CA GLU A 31 26.25 5.74 3.14
C GLU A 31 24.91 6.14 2.52
N THR A 32 23.82 5.41 2.76
CA THR A 32 22.50 5.71 2.23
C THR A 32 21.80 6.85 2.95
N ASP A 33 22.07 7.09 4.23
CA ASP A 33 21.44 8.15 5.03
C ASP A 33 22.08 9.54 4.80
N GLU A 34 23.36 9.59 4.47
CA GLU A 34 24.11 10.83 4.30
C GLU A 34 23.79 11.55 2.97
N ALA A 35 23.49 10.82 1.89
CA ALA A 35 23.09 11.37 0.60
C ALA A 35 21.61 11.81 0.56
N VAL A 36 20.77 11.27 1.43
CA VAL A 36 19.31 11.49 1.48
C VAL A 36 18.95 12.85 2.06
N SER A 37 19.65 13.29 3.11
CA SER A 37 19.33 14.54 3.83
C SER A 37 19.54 15.82 3.00
N PRO A 38 20.62 15.98 2.22
CA PRO A 38 20.84 17.17 1.39
C PRO A 38 19.80 17.28 0.26
N ILE A 39 19.44 16.19 -0.39
CA ILE A 39 18.47 16.17 -1.51
C ILE A 39 17.08 16.61 -1.03
N LYS A 40 16.63 16.10 0.12
CA LYS A 40 15.36 16.52 0.73
C LYS A 40 15.32 18.03 0.91
N THR A 41 16.35 18.60 1.51
CA THR A 41 16.43 20.05 1.75
C THR A 41 16.41 20.87 0.46
N VAL A 42 17.17 20.44 -0.55
CA VAL A 42 17.20 21.12 -1.87
C VAL A 42 15.83 21.10 -2.53
N ILE A 43 15.15 19.94 -2.54
CA ILE A 43 13.84 19.81 -3.17
C ILE A 43 12.80 20.67 -2.47
N GLU A 44 12.71 20.60 -1.14
CA GLU A 44 11.74 21.39 -0.36
C GLU A 44 11.95 22.90 -0.48
N GLN A 45 13.21 23.35 -0.64
CA GLN A 45 13.53 24.77 -0.89
C GLN A 45 13.18 25.23 -2.30
N LYS A 46 13.41 24.38 -3.32
CA LYS A 46 13.22 24.75 -4.74
C LYS A 46 11.80 24.54 -5.25
N PHE A 47 11.03 23.67 -4.60
CA PHE A 47 9.64 23.39 -4.92
C PHE A 47 8.72 23.75 -3.73
N PRO A 48 8.37 25.03 -3.54
CA PRO A 48 7.53 25.47 -2.44
C PRO A 48 6.19 24.69 -2.40
N GLY A 49 5.83 24.15 -1.24
CA GLY A 49 4.64 23.34 -1.03
C GLY A 49 4.82 21.84 -1.27
N MET A 50 5.99 21.40 -1.72
CA MET A 50 6.36 19.98 -1.76
C MET A 50 6.98 19.58 -0.42
N LYS A 51 6.43 18.53 0.21
CA LYS A 51 7.05 17.87 1.36
C LYS A 51 7.58 16.52 0.93
N VAL A 52 8.87 16.31 1.10
CA VAL A 52 9.51 15.02 0.77
C VAL A 52 9.21 14.03 1.88
N SER A 53 8.49 12.95 1.52
CA SER A 53 8.15 11.86 2.43
C SER A 53 9.20 10.76 2.45
N ARG A 54 9.89 10.55 1.31
CA ARG A 54 10.89 9.50 1.17
C ARG A 54 11.90 9.84 0.08
N VAL A 55 13.15 9.41 0.29
CA VAL A 55 14.20 9.36 -0.74
C VAL A 55 14.74 7.94 -0.76
N SER A 56 14.87 7.34 -1.94
CA SER A 56 15.37 5.98 -2.11
C SER A 56 16.37 5.93 -3.27
N GLN A 57 17.33 5.03 -3.18
CA GLN A 57 18.23 4.75 -4.30
C GLN A 57 17.47 4.06 -5.43
N THR A 58 17.94 4.28 -6.66
CA THR A 58 17.52 3.51 -7.84
C THR A 58 18.63 2.54 -8.24
N GLU A 59 18.34 1.61 -9.13
CA GLU A 59 19.35 0.76 -9.76
C GLU A 59 20.25 1.52 -10.75
N ILE A 60 19.92 2.77 -11.04
CA ILE A 60 20.69 3.61 -11.98
C ILE A 60 21.67 4.46 -11.18
N PRO A 61 22.98 4.30 -11.41
CA PRO A 61 23.99 5.04 -10.67
C PRO A 61 23.77 6.55 -10.73
N GLY A 62 23.86 7.20 -9.57
CA GLY A 62 23.73 8.65 -9.43
C GLY A 62 22.29 9.16 -9.43
N TRP A 63 21.26 8.30 -9.57
CA TRP A 63 19.87 8.73 -9.52
C TRP A 63 19.14 8.21 -8.30
N LEU A 64 18.35 9.07 -7.67
CA LEU A 64 17.51 8.80 -6.53
C LEU A 64 16.05 8.96 -6.94
N VAL A 65 15.16 8.20 -6.32
CA VAL A 65 13.73 8.44 -6.39
C VAL A 65 13.30 9.21 -5.14
N VAL A 66 12.59 10.32 -5.34
CA VAL A 66 12.05 11.19 -4.29
C VAL A 66 10.54 11.11 -4.34
N GLU A 67 9.93 10.66 -3.24
CA GLU A 67 8.48 10.67 -3.04
C GLU A 67 8.07 11.91 -2.26
N SER A 68 6.91 12.47 -2.59
CA SER A 68 6.33 13.59 -1.85
C SER A 68 4.94 13.27 -1.29
N ASP A 69 4.55 13.94 -0.20
CA ASP A 69 3.22 13.85 0.40
C ASP A 69 2.17 14.71 -0.33
N SER A 70 2.42 15.08 -1.60
CA SER A 70 1.46 15.87 -2.36
C SER A 70 0.21 15.06 -2.71
N ASP A 71 -0.94 15.74 -2.83
CA ASP A 71 -2.22 15.16 -3.25
C ASP A 71 -2.26 14.76 -4.74
N ARG A 72 -1.12 14.77 -5.45
CA ARG A 72 -1.02 14.43 -6.87
C ARG A 72 -0.74 12.96 -7.05
N VAL A 73 -1.29 12.38 -8.11
CA VAL A 73 -1.15 10.96 -8.48
C VAL A 73 0.31 10.58 -8.76
N GLU A 74 1.11 11.53 -9.25
CA GLU A 74 2.55 11.37 -9.48
C GLU A 74 3.32 11.96 -8.30
N ASN A 75 3.40 11.19 -7.22
CA ASN A 75 4.05 11.62 -5.98
C ASN A 75 5.56 11.31 -5.97
N TYR A 76 6.16 11.08 -7.12
CA TYR A 76 7.59 10.75 -7.23
C TYR A 76 8.27 11.54 -8.35
N MET A 77 9.57 11.71 -8.19
CA MET A 77 10.47 12.23 -9.22
C MET A 77 11.83 11.57 -9.08
N TYR A 78 12.57 11.51 -10.17
CA TYR A 78 13.98 11.13 -10.13
C TYR A 78 14.84 12.36 -9.94
N VAL A 79 15.80 12.29 -9.04
CA VAL A 79 16.72 13.39 -8.74
C VAL A 79 18.14 12.86 -8.83
N HIS A 80 18.98 13.52 -9.59
CA HIS A 80 20.40 13.19 -9.62
C HIS A 80 21.05 13.54 -8.27
N GLU A 81 21.95 12.70 -7.78
CA GLU A 81 22.61 12.87 -6.47
C GLU A 81 23.29 14.24 -6.27
N SER A 82 23.72 14.89 -7.37
CA SER A 82 24.24 16.26 -7.34
C SER A 82 23.21 17.32 -6.96
N GLY A 83 21.92 16.98 -6.87
CA GLY A 83 20.81 17.93 -6.63
C GLY A 83 20.52 18.91 -7.77
N ARG A 84 21.19 18.77 -8.94
CA ARG A 84 21.07 19.72 -10.06
C ARG A 84 19.98 19.35 -11.06
N TYR A 85 19.65 18.08 -11.19
CA TYR A 85 18.77 17.59 -12.23
C TYR A 85 17.60 16.82 -11.62
N VAL A 86 16.41 17.09 -12.17
CA VAL A 86 15.17 16.40 -11.85
C VAL A 86 14.57 15.86 -13.13
N LEU A 87 14.13 14.61 -13.12
CA LEU A 87 13.38 13.97 -14.18
C LEU A 87 12.01 13.58 -13.64
N SER A 88 10.94 14.02 -14.29
CA SER A 88 9.57 13.58 -14.05
C SER A 88 9.11 12.73 -15.23
N GLY A 89 8.65 11.52 -14.98
CA GLY A 89 8.21 10.59 -16.01
C GLY A 89 8.59 9.14 -15.75
N ALA A 90 8.33 8.27 -16.73
CA ALA A 90 8.66 6.86 -16.65
C ALA A 90 10.07 6.56 -17.17
N LEU A 91 10.74 5.65 -16.49
CA LEU A 91 12.08 5.17 -16.79
C LEU A 91 11.99 3.75 -17.33
N PHE A 92 12.59 3.52 -18.46
CA PHE A 92 12.61 2.22 -19.12
C PHE A 92 14.05 1.72 -19.29
N ASP A 93 14.27 0.48 -18.90
CA ASP A 93 15.46 -0.28 -19.28
C ASP A 93 15.21 -0.87 -20.68
N ILE A 94 15.80 -0.27 -21.69
CA ILE A 94 15.61 -0.70 -23.08
C ILE A 94 16.36 -1.99 -23.42
N GLN A 95 17.38 -2.36 -22.65
CA GLN A 95 18.12 -3.60 -22.85
C GLN A 95 17.35 -4.80 -22.30
N MET A 96 16.76 -4.63 -21.11
CA MET A 96 15.97 -5.66 -20.44
C MET A 96 14.48 -5.62 -20.82
N GLY A 97 14.04 -4.59 -21.55
CA GLY A 97 12.65 -4.42 -21.98
C GLY A 97 11.66 -4.19 -20.85
N ARG A 98 12.10 -3.62 -19.71
CA ARG A 98 11.26 -3.44 -18.51
C ARG A 98 11.03 -1.98 -18.16
N ASN A 99 9.90 -1.71 -17.50
CA ASN A 99 9.56 -0.40 -16.99
C ASN A 99 9.98 -0.32 -15.49
N VAL A 100 11.16 0.25 -15.25
CA VAL A 100 11.77 0.40 -13.91
C VAL A 100 10.86 1.19 -12.98
N THR A 101 10.19 2.21 -13.49
CA THR A 101 9.23 3.01 -12.72
C THR A 101 8.04 2.18 -12.25
N GLN A 102 7.45 1.38 -13.14
CA GLN A 102 6.32 0.53 -12.77
C GLN A 102 6.71 -0.53 -11.75
N GLU A 103 7.88 -1.12 -11.87
CA GLU A 103 8.41 -2.07 -10.89
C GLU A 103 8.56 -1.41 -9.52
N TYR A 104 9.23 -0.25 -9.47
CA TYR A 104 9.36 0.52 -8.24
C TYR A 104 8.00 0.86 -7.60
N LEU A 105 7.04 1.35 -8.37
CA LEU A 105 5.70 1.69 -7.87
C LEU A 105 4.95 0.47 -7.36
N LYS A 106 5.09 -0.68 -8.03
CA LYS A 106 4.51 -1.95 -7.60
C LYS A 106 5.09 -2.42 -6.27
N ASP A 107 6.42 -2.41 -6.14
CA ASP A 107 7.09 -2.80 -4.90
C ASP A 107 6.72 -1.85 -3.76
N ARG A 108 6.66 -0.56 -4.05
CA ARG A 108 6.22 0.46 -3.11
C ARG A 108 4.79 0.26 -2.65
N GLN A 109 3.89 -0.04 -3.58
CA GLN A 109 2.49 -0.37 -3.29
C GLN A 109 2.38 -1.60 -2.40
N GLN A 110 3.12 -2.66 -2.71
CA GLN A 110 3.15 -3.89 -1.90
C GLN A 110 3.67 -3.62 -0.48
N ALA A 111 4.72 -2.83 -0.33
CA ALA A 111 5.25 -2.45 0.98
C ALA A 111 4.24 -1.63 1.81
N LEU A 112 3.50 -0.70 1.18
CA LEU A 112 2.45 0.07 1.84
C LEU A 112 1.29 -0.82 2.30
N LEU A 113 0.87 -1.77 1.45
CA LEU A 113 -0.21 -2.71 1.76
C LEU A 113 0.21 -3.70 2.87
N ALA A 114 1.47 -4.17 2.85
CA ALA A 114 2.00 -5.05 3.89
C ALA A 114 2.12 -4.37 5.26
N GLY A 115 2.38 -3.06 5.28
CA GLY A 115 2.44 -2.26 6.51
C GLY A 115 1.09 -1.68 6.96
N MET A 116 0.00 -2.04 6.29
CA MET A 116 -1.32 -1.54 6.64
C MET A 116 -1.82 -2.14 7.96
N ASP A 117 -2.36 -1.30 8.81
CA ASP A 117 -3.01 -1.72 10.05
C ASP A 117 -4.41 -2.29 9.74
N ALA A 118 -4.55 -3.61 9.86
CA ALA A 118 -5.81 -4.31 9.60
C ALA A 118 -6.95 -3.84 10.53
N SER A 119 -6.64 -3.33 11.74
CA SER A 119 -7.63 -2.79 12.67
C SER A 119 -8.33 -1.52 12.16
N LYS A 120 -7.80 -0.90 11.09
CA LYS A 120 -8.37 0.27 10.43
C LYS A 120 -9.30 -0.08 9.25
N THR A 121 -9.69 -1.34 9.12
CA THR A 121 -10.56 -1.84 8.04
C THR A 121 -11.79 -2.53 8.61
N ILE A 122 -12.84 -2.62 7.80
CA ILE A 122 -14.01 -3.45 8.09
C ILE A 122 -13.78 -4.78 7.39
N LEU A 123 -13.57 -5.84 8.17
CA LEU A 123 -13.30 -7.17 7.64
C LEU A 123 -14.60 -7.95 7.42
N LEU A 124 -14.89 -8.29 6.17
CA LEU A 124 -15.92 -9.22 5.76
C LEU A 124 -15.27 -10.60 5.63
N SER A 125 -15.44 -11.43 6.66
CA SER A 125 -14.77 -12.73 6.74
C SER A 125 -15.73 -13.86 6.38
N PRO A 126 -15.37 -14.76 5.45
CA PRO A 126 -16.13 -15.98 5.21
C PRO A 126 -15.95 -16.97 6.36
N MET A 127 -16.88 -17.92 6.49
CA MET A 127 -16.77 -18.99 7.50
C MET A 127 -15.54 -19.89 7.28
N GLN A 128 -15.15 -20.09 6.01
CA GLN A 128 -13.98 -20.87 5.61
C GLN A 128 -13.15 -20.06 4.62
N PRO A 129 -12.14 -19.31 5.08
CA PRO A 129 -11.30 -18.51 4.19
C PRO A 129 -10.44 -19.39 3.27
N LYS A 130 -10.48 -19.11 1.97
CA LYS A 130 -9.60 -19.73 0.96
C LYS A 130 -8.28 -18.97 0.77
N LEU A 131 -8.16 -17.76 1.35
CA LEU A 131 -6.98 -16.91 1.28
C LEU A 131 -6.55 -16.46 2.68
N GLU A 132 -5.25 -16.42 2.91
CA GLU A 132 -4.68 -15.90 4.17
C GLU A 132 -4.77 -14.38 4.29
N ARG A 133 -4.61 -13.68 3.16
CA ARG A 133 -4.69 -12.22 3.09
C ARG A 133 -5.96 -11.79 2.40
N PRO A 134 -6.69 -10.80 2.94
CA PRO A 134 -7.92 -10.33 2.34
C PRO A 134 -7.67 -9.56 1.02
N VAL A 135 -8.68 -9.53 0.17
CA VAL A 135 -8.83 -8.52 -0.88
C VAL A 135 -9.13 -7.19 -0.21
N LEU A 136 -8.38 -6.13 -0.56
CA LEU A 136 -8.61 -4.79 -0.02
C LEU A 136 -9.48 -3.99 -0.98
N VAL A 137 -10.52 -3.35 -0.45
CA VAL A 137 -11.43 -2.51 -1.22
C VAL A 137 -11.48 -1.12 -0.59
N PHE A 138 -10.93 -0.12 -1.28
CA PHE A 138 -11.13 1.29 -0.92
C PHE A 138 -12.51 1.72 -1.40
N ASP A 139 -13.37 2.06 -0.46
CA ASP A 139 -14.80 2.22 -0.68
C ASP A 139 -15.32 3.56 -0.17
N ASP A 140 -16.23 4.16 -0.92
CA ASP A 140 -16.92 5.39 -0.58
C ASP A 140 -18.44 5.12 -0.51
N PRO A 141 -19.10 5.37 0.63
CA PRO A 141 -20.50 5.02 0.83
C PRO A 141 -21.47 5.74 -0.12
N ASP A 142 -21.05 6.86 -0.72
CA ASP A 142 -21.86 7.62 -1.68
C ASP A 142 -21.49 7.35 -3.15
N CYS A 143 -20.48 6.53 -3.38
CA CYS A 143 -20.06 6.19 -4.72
C CYS A 143 -21.00 5.15 -5.35
N ARG A 144 -21.61 5.51 -6.49
CA ARG A 144 -22.52 4.63 -7.23
C ARG A 144 -21.85 3.30 -7.64
N PHE A 145 -20.58 3.35 -8.04
CA PHE A 145 -19.87 2.13 -8.45
C PHE A 145 -19.53 1.23 -7.24
N CYS A 146 -19.30 1.79 -6.06
CA CYS A 146 -19.16 1.05 -4.83
C CYS A 146 -20.47 0.34 -4.46
N GLN A 147 -21.58 1.04 -4.57
CA GLN A 147 -22.91 0.48 -4.36
C GLN A 147 -23.22 -0.68 -5.33
N GLN A 148 -22.79 -0.55 -6.59
CA GLN A 148 -22.94 -1.63 -7.59
C GLN A 148 -21.99 -2.80 -7.31
N PHE A 149 -20.79 -2.54 -6.78
CA PHE A 149 -19.78 -3.57 -6.50
C PHE A 149 -20.06 -4.33 -5.21
N HIS A 150 -20.76 -3.75 -4.26
CA HIS A 150 -21.01 -4.38 -2.96
C HIS A 150 -21.70 -5.78 -3.04
N PRO A 151 -22.71 -6.00 -3.87
CA PRO A 151 -23.26 -7.36 -4.07
C PRO A 151 -22.23 -8.35 -4.62
N GLU A 152 -21.24 -7.90 -5.41
CA GLU A 152 -20.16 -8.76 -5.88
C GLU A 152 -19.18 -9.08 -4.75
N VAL A 153 -18.93 -8.12 -3.85
CA VAL A 153 -18.14 -8.34 -2.63
C VAL A 153 -18.81 -9.42 -1.75
N GLU A 154 -20.13 -9.37 -1.59
CA GLU A 154 -20.87 -10.40 -0.85
C GLU A 154 -20.69 -11.79 -1.46
N LYS A 155 -20.76 -11.91 -2.80
CA LYS A 155 -20.49 -13.16 -3.53
C LYS A 155 -19.04 -13.64 -3.36
N LEU A 156 -18.06 -12.72 -3.32
CA LEU A 156 -16.66 -13.06 -3.03
C LEU A 156 -16.53 -13.67 -1.64
N VAL A 157 -17.17 -13.07 -0.64
CA VAL A 157 -17.16 -13.59 0.74
C VAL A 157 -17.85 -14.98 0.79
N GLU A 158 -18.99 -15.15 0.14
CA GLU A 158 -19.67 -16.45 0.03
C GLU A 158 -18.78 -17.52 -0.64
N ALA A 159 -17.96 -17.12 -1.62
CA ALA A 159 -17.00 -18.00 -2.30
C ALA A 159 -15.73 -18.32 -1.48
N GLY A 160 -15.62 -17.79 -0.25
CA GLY A 160 -14.49 -18.03 0.65
C GLY A 160 -13.37 -16.99 0.56
N VAL A 161 -13.59 -15.84 -0.09
CA VAL A 161 -12.61 -14.77 -0.20
C VAL A 161 -12.82 -13.76 0.95
N PRO A 162 -11.86 -13.59 1.88
CA PRO A 162 -11.94 -12.52 2.87
C PRO A 162 -11.75 -11.17 2.18
N VAL A 163 -12.59 -10.18 2.53
CA VAL A 163 -12.53 -8.83 1.99
C VAL A 163 -12.40 -7.82 3.12
N ALA A 164 -11.40 -6.96 3.06
CA ALA A 164 -11.20 -5.85 3.99
C ALA A 164 -11.55 -4.53 3.32
N VAL A 165 -12.58 -3.87 3.83
CA VAL A 165 -13.06 -2.59 3.30
C VAL A 165 -12.38 -1.45 4.05
N VAL A 166 -11.71 -0.58 3.29
CA VAL A 166 -11.09 0.67 3.73
C VAL A 166 -12.04 1.82 3.40
N LEU A 167 -12.64 2.43 4.39
CA LEU A 167 -13.51 3.59 4.17
C LEU A 167 -12.67 4.77 3.66
N TYR A 168 -12.92 5.15 2.41
CA TYR A 168 -12.16 6.17 1.67
C TYR A 168 -13.10 7.17 0.99
N PRO A 169 -13.66 8.11 1.75
CA PRO A 169 -14.63 9.08 1.21
C PRO A 169 -13.97 10.08 0.27
N LEU A 170 -14.52 10.23 -0.93
CA LEU A 170 -14.12 11.20 -1.93
C LEU A 170 -14.86 12.54 -1.69
N VAL A 171 -14.51 13.25 -0.61
CA VAL A 171 -15.24 14.44 -0.11
C VAL A 171 -15.42 15.56 -1.13
N ARG A 172 -14.56 15.65 -2.16
CA ARG A 172 -14.70 16.63 -3.25
C ARG A 172 -15.87 16.32 -4.18
N THR A 173 -16.20 15.04 -4.35
CA THR A 173 -17.27 14.52 -5.21
C THR A 173 -18.51 14.22 -4.40
N HIS A 174 -18.31 13.69 -3.19
CA HIS A 174 -19.36 13.26 -2.28
C HIS A 174 -19.21 13.94 -0.91
N PRO A 175 -19.76 15.15 -0.72
CA PRO A 175 -19.53 15.95 0.48
C PRO A 175 -19.95 15.27 1.80
N ASP A 176 -20.99 14.43 1.76
CA ASP A 176 -21.52 13.70 2.93
C ASP A 176 -20.77 12.40 3.24
N ALA A 177 -19.94 11.90 2.32
CA ALA A 177 -19.31 10.58 2.44
C ALA A 177 -18.42 10.46 3.68
N PHE A 178 -17.73 11.53 4.08
CA PHE A 178 -16.91 11.52 5.30
C PHE A 178 -17.76 11.25 6.53
N ARG A 179 -18.84 12.01 6.72
CA ARG A 179 -19.76 11.86 7.85
C ARG A 179 -20.39 10.46 7.88
N LYS A 180 -20.78 9.93 6.71
CA LYS A 180 -21.31 8.57 6.58
C LYS A 180 -20.25 7.51 6.91
N SER A 181 -19.02 7.68 6.46
CA SER A 181 -17.90 6.78 6.80
C SER A 181 -17.65 6.74 8.30
N VAL A 182 -17.68 7.89 8.98
CA VAL A 182 -17.58 7.94 10.45
C VAL A 182 -18.76 7.22 11.11
N ALA A 183 -19.99 7.44 10.64
CA ALA A 183 -21.18 6.77 11.18
C ALA A 183 -21.13 5.25 11.00
N ILE A 184 -20.66 4.75 9.84
CA ILE A 184 -20.43 3.33 9.59
C ILE A 184 -19.40 2.78 10.57
N TRP A 185 -18.26 3.48 10.71
CA TRP A 185 -17.18 3.04 11.58
C TRP A 185 -17.59 2.97 13.06
N CYS A 186 -18.37 3.95 13.52
CA CYS A 186 -18.82 4.04 14.90
C CYS A 186 -20.07 3.19 15.21
N ALA A 187 -20.63 2.52 14.22
CA ALA A 187 -21.78 1.65 14.44
C ALA A 187 -21.41 0.41 15.30
N PRO A 188 -22.31 -0.11 16.14
CA PRO A 188 -22.09 -1.34 16.90
C PRO A 188 -21.79 -2.55 16.00
N ASP A 189 -22.44 -2.62 14.83
CA ASP A 189 -22.16 -3.58 13.77
C ASP A 189 -21.73 -2.82 12.51
N GLN A 190 -20.42 -2.76 12.30
CA GLN A 190 -19.82 -2.06 11.16
C GLN A 190 -20.17 -2.73 9.82
N THR A 191 -20.29 -4.04 9.79
CA THR A 191 -20.62 -4.80 8.59
C THR A 191 -22.06 -4.53 8.14
N GLU A 192 -23.00 -4.56 9.10
CA GLU A 192 -24.39 -4.20 8.79
C GLU A 192 -24.51 -2.73 8.34
N ALA A 193 -23.83 -1.82 9.06
CA ALA A 193 -23.86 -0.40 8.75
C ALA A 193 -23.29 -0.09 7.35
N LEU A 194 -22.18 -0.74 6.98
CA LEU A 194 -21.59 -0.67 5.64
C LEU A 194 -22.57 -1.17 4.57
N GLY A 195 -23.14 -2.37 4.77
CA GLY A 195 -24.11 -2.94 3.84
C GLY A 195 -25.36 -2.07 3.67
N ARG A 196 -25.85 -1.42 4.74
CA ARG A 196 -26.96 -0.46 4.66
C ARG A 196 -26.58 0.77 3.84
N ALA A 197 -25.42 1.38 4.11
CA ALA A 197 -24.94 2.56 3.39
C ALA A 197 -24.81 2.30 1.89
N LEU A 198 -24.16 1.19 1.53
CA LEU A 198 -23.94 0.82 0.13
C LEU A 198 -25.24 0.37 -0.60
N ARG A 199 -26.30 0.09 0.12
CA ARG A 199 -27.67 -0.09 -0.42
C ARG A 199 -28.51 1.18 -0.34
N SER A 200 -27.88 2.36 -0.13
CA SER A 200 -28.57 3.66 0.01
C SER A 200 -29.62 3.70 1.13
N LYS A 201 -29.42 2.89 2.18
CA LYS A 201 -30.28 2.89 3.36
C LYS A 201 -29.66 3.75 4.47
N PRO A 202 -30.46 4.37 5.34
CA PRO A 202 -29.94 5.13 6.47
C PRO A 202 -29.01 4.29 7.35
N VAL A 203 -27.87 4.84 7.71
CA VAL A 203 -26.96 4.26 8.72
C VAL A 203 -27.43 4.70 10.08
N MET A 204 -27.64 3.74 10.98
CA MET A 204 -27.98 4.01 12.38
C MET A 204 -26.68 4.23 13.15
N GLY A 205 -26.43 5.45 13.59
CA GLY A 205 -25.24 5.84 14.34
C GLY A 205 -25.05 7.36 14.31
N GLU A 206 -24.49 7.91 15.39
CA GLU A 206 -24.12 9.31 15.43
C GLU A 206 -22.71 9.50 14.88
N ALA A 207 -22.57 10.30 13.84
CA ALA A 207 -21.27 10.70 13.32
C ALA A 207 -20.49 11.50 14.39
N GLY A 208 -19.33 11.02 14.79
CA GLY A 208 -18.46 11.70 15.76
C GLY A 208 -18.45 11.10 17.18
N ALA A 209 -19.14 9.98 17.41
CA ALA A 209 -19.25 9.37 18.74
C ALA A 209 -18.02 8.52 19.13
N CYS A 210 -17.08 8.22 18.23
CA CYS A 210 -15.93 7.37 18.51
C CYS A 210 -14.65 7.83 17.79
N SER A 211 -13.50 7.29 18.20
CA SER A 211 -12.24 7.41 17.46
C SER A 211 -12.32 6.61 16.16
N HIS A 212 -11.90 7.18 15.04
CA HIS A 212 -12.02 6.56 13.73
C HIS A 212 -10.75 6.76 12.87
N PRO A 213 -10.45 5.85 11.93
CA PRO A 213 -9.25 5.89 11.10
C PRO A 213 -9.44 6.61 9.75
N ILE A 214 -10.55 7.31 9.53
CA ILE A 214 -10.93 7.78 8.19
C ILE A 214 -9.87 8.69 7.56
N GLU A 215 -9.28 9.62 8.34
CA GLU A 215 -8.22 10.49 7.85
C GLU A 215 -6.94 9.71 7.50
N ASP A 216 -6.60 8.70 8.29
CA ASP A 216 -5.44 7.84 8.03
C ASP A 216 -5.67 6.99 6.78
N ASN A 217 -6.90 6.49 6.60
CA ASN A 217 -7.30 5.77 5.39
C ASN A 217 -7.22 6.66 4.14
N ILE A 218 -7.62 7.93 4.25
CA ILE A 218 -7.47 8.92 3.16
C ILE A 218 -5.99 9.13 2.84
N LYS A 219 -5.12 9.30 3.85
CA LYS A 219 -3.67 9.45 3.64
C LYS A 219 -3.08 8.19 2.98
N LEU A 220 -3.47 7.01 3.44
CA LEU A 220 -3.02 5.73 2.87
C LEU A 220 -3.44 5.60 1.41
N GLY A 221 -4.73 5.84 1.10
CA GLY A 221 -5.25 5.77 -0.27
C GLY A 221 -4.52 6.73 -1.21
N LYS A 222 -4.26 7.97 -0.78
CA LYS A 222 -3.46 8.93 -1.56
C LYS A 222 -2.05 8.40 -1.85
N ARG A 223 -1.37 7.83 -0.87
CA ARG A 223 -0.03 7.23 -1.04
C ARG A 223 -0.03 6.00 -1.94
N LEU A 224 -1.15 5.27 -2.01
CA LEU A 224 -1.36 4.15 -2.92
C LEU A 224 -1.82 4.58 -4.32
N GLY A 225 -2.02 5.90 -4.55
CA GLY A 225 -2.50 6.42 -5.82
C GLY A 225 -3.99 6.18 -6.08
N VAL A 226 -4.79 5.98 -5.03
CA VAL A 226 -6.25 5.81 -5.17
C VAL A 226 -6.89 7.14 -5.54
N THR A 227 -7.39 7.25 -6.77
CA THR A 227 -8.03 8.44 -7.32
C THR A 227 -9.52 8.29 -7.54
N SER A 228 -10.02 7.06 -7.50
CA SER A 228 -11.43 6.71 -7.68
C SER A 228 -11.81 5.51 -6.81
N THR A 229 -13.10 5.32 -6.57
CA THR A 229 -13.66 4.19 -5.83
C THR A 229 -14.68 3.44 -6.67
N PRO A 230 -14.88 2.12 -6.47
CA PRO A 230 -14.02 1.28 -5.65
C PRO A 230 -12.63 1.12 -6.28
N MET A 231 -11.58 1.08 -5.45
CA MET A 231 -10.25 0.63 -5.86
C MET A 231 -9.91 -0.65 -5.11
N VAL A 232 -9.55 -1.67 -5.87
CA VAL A 232 -9.38 -3.04 -5.35
C VAL A 232 -7.93 -3.46 -5.50
N PHE A 233 -7.34 -3.97 -4.40
CA PHE A 233 -6.02 -4.57 -4.37
C PHE A 233 -6.12 -6.04 -4.01
N LEU A 234 -5.59 -6.90 -4.87
CA LEU A 234 -5.59 -8.34 -4.69
C LEU A 234 -4.32 -8.82 -3.95
N PRO A 235 -4.39 -9.91 -3.17
CA PRO A 235 -3.24 -10.46 -2.46
C PRO A 235 -2.05 -10.83 -3.37
N ASN A 236 -2.31 -11.11 -4.65
CA ASN A 236 -1.29 -11.42 -5.66
C ASN A 236 -0.58 -10.19 -6.24
N GLY A 237 -0.89 -8.98 -5.74
CA GLY A 237 -0.30 -7.72 -6.16
C GLY A 237 -0.94 -7.08 -7.40
N GLN A 238 -2.01 -7.68 -7.94
CA GLN A 238 -2.83 -7.04 -8.97
C GLN A 238 -3.80 -6.03 -8.35
N SER A 239 -4.24 -5.06 -9.13
CA SER A 239 -5.24 -4.09 -8.71
C SER A 239 -6.10 -3.64 -9.87
N PHE A 240 -7.29 -3.14 -9.56
CA PHE A 240 -8.20 -2.54 -10.54
C PHE A 240 -9.10 -1.49 -9.88
N ALA A 241 -9.59 -0.57 -10.68
CA ALA A 241 -10.57 0.44 -10.27
C ALA A 241 -11.95 0.14 -10.89
N GLY A 242 -13.01 0.51 -10.17
CA GLY A 242 -14.38 0.39 -10.63
C GLY A 242 -15.00 -0.99 -10.43
N TYR A 243 -16.17 -1.17 -11.02
CA TYR A 243 -16.96 -2.40 -10.92
C TYR A 243 -16.32 -3.54 -11.72
N ARG A 244 -16.29 -4.75 -11.11
CA ARG A 244 -16.07 -6.03 -11.79
C ARG A 244 -16.99 -7.11 -11.20
N PRO A 245 -17.51 -8.04 -12.01
CA PRO A 245 -18.26 -9.20 -11.49
C PRO A 245 -17.37 -10.07 -10.59
N ALA A 246 -17.96 -10.69 -9.58
CA ALA A 246 -17.24 -11.60 -8.67
C ALA A 246 -16.51 -12.72 -9.43
N SER A 247 -17.10 -13.25 -10.50
CA SER A 247 -16.49 -14.29 -11.34
C SER A 247 -15.16 -13.86 -11.96
N GLU A 248 -15.03 -12.61 -12.40
CA GLU A 248 -13.77 -12.08 -12.93
C GLU A 248 -12.73 -11.90 -11.81
N VAL A 249 -13.15 -11.43 -10.63
CA VAL A 249 -12.26 -11.27 -9.48
C VAL A 249 -11.75 -12.63 -9.00
N LEU A 250 -12.62 -13.65 -8.93
CA LEU A 250 -12.26 -15.03 -8.60
C LEU A 250 -11.24 -15.60 -9.59
N ALA A 251 -11.46 -15.36 -10.90
CA ALA A 251 -10.50 -15.78 -11.93
C ALA A 251 -9.12 -15.10 -11.75
N LEU A 252 -9.07 -13.82 -11.42
CA LEU A 252 -7.81 -13.11 -11.11
C LEU A 252 -7.11 -13.67 -9.86
N LEU A 253 -7.87 -14.20 -8.90
CA LEU A 253 -7.37 -14.84 -7.69
C LEU A 253 -7.03 -16.32 -7.91
N GLN A 254 -7.33 -16.87 -9.08
CA GLN A 254 -7.18 -18.30 -9.42
C GLN A 254 -8.02 -19.21 -8.48
N ILE A 255 -9.16 -18.72 -8.04
CA ILE A 255 -10.12 -19.46 -7.23
C ILE A 255 -11.26 -19.94 -8.15
N GLU A 256 -11.51 -21.25 -8.16
CA GLU A 256 -12.67 -21.80 -8.88
C GLU A 256 -13.96 -21.34 -8.20
N ALA A 257 -14.90 -20.81 -9.00
CA ALA A 257 -16.24 -20.54 -8.54
C ALA A 257 -16.95 -21.92 -8.37
N GLU A 258 -17.42 -22.20 -7.18
CA GLU A 258 -18.27 -23.40 -6.98
C GLU A 258 -19.53 -23.26 -7.84
N ALA A 259 -19.71 -24.16 -8.81
CA ALA A 259 -20.92 -24.23 -9.59
C ALA A 259 -22.08 -24.59 -8.65
N LYS A 260 -23.04 -23.68 -8.47
CA LYS A 260 -24.30 -23.92 -7.78
C LYS A 260 -25.26 -24.62 -8.71
#